data_1d7c26bb0e2fc2c1c7345e0b872e591c
#
_entry.id   1d7c26bb0e2fc2c1c7345e0b872e591c
#
_cell.length_a   1.000
_cell.length_b   1.000
_cell.length_c   1.000
_cell.angle_alpha   90.00
_cell.angle_beta   90.00
_cell.angle_gamma   90.00
#
_symmetry.space_group_name_H-M   'P 1'
#
loop_
_entity.id
_entity.type
_entity.pdbx_description
1 polymer ?
#
loop_
_entity_poly.entity_id
_entity_poly.type
_entity_poly.pdbx_seq_one_letter_code
_entity_poly.pdbx_strand_id
1 'polypeptide(L)'
;LRLRRSAFVDDMHARILRKMGEPETFIGLLERSNELLQNDHTLPEINGDEMMFVGNQRIAYHIYTALVRAQRNYINAPGSNRKFELSQDMVWGEINSDPSVLLAPGANPIQFIKEKDVVTMGGTGGRNRKTMVYHTREFQKSDLGVVSGNTVDNGDVGITAFLTNNPR
;
A
#
# COMPACT_ATOMS: atom_id res chain seq x y z
N LEU A 1 -24.38 -4.67 16.56
CA LEU A 1 -23.66 -5.73 17.30
C LEU A 1 -22.70 -6.54 16.42
N ARG A 2 -22.96 -6.71 15.11
CA ARG A 2 -22.08 -7.44 14.18
C ARG A 2 -20.82 -6.63 13.79
N LEU A 3 -20.93 -5.32 13.66
CA LEU A 3 -19.78 -4.43 13.36
C LEU A 3 -18.70 -4.45 14.44
N ARG A 4 -19.08 -4.56 15.71
CA ARG A 4 -18.13 -4.63 16.85
C ARG A 4 -17.22 -5.88 16.83
N ARG A 5 -17.61 -6.95 16.15
CA ARG A 5 -16.78 -8.18 16.05
C ARG A 5 -15.73 -8.14 14.95
N SER A 6 -15.92 -7.29 13.96
CA SER A 6 -15.03 -7.20 12.79
C SER A 6 -14.15 -5.97 12.80
N ALA A 7 -14.45 -4.97 13.62
CA ALA A 7 -13.73 -3.72 13.70
C ALA A 7 -13.22 -3.53 15.13
N PHE A 8 -12.05 -4.04 15.39
CA PHE A 8 -11.35 -3.84 16.67
C PHE A 8 -9.95 -3.30 16.37
N VAL A 9 -9.46 -2.50 17.29
CA VAL A 9 -8.09 -2.02 17.31
C VAL A 9 -7.31 -2.99 18.20
N ASP A 10 -6.33 -3.68 17.65
CA ASP A 10 -5.44 -4.55 18.41
C ASP A 10 -4.34 -3.74 19.12
N ASP A 11 -3.59 -4.40 20.01
CA ASP A 11 -2.54 -3.74 20.80
C ASP A 11 -1.45 -3.10 19.93
N MET A 12 -1.17 -3.66 18.74
CA MET A 12 -0.18 -3.11 17.84
C MET A 12 -0.71 -1.83 17.20
N HIS A 13 -1.92 -1.84 16.69
CA HIS A 13 -2.58 -0.66 16.13
C HIS A 13 -2.73 0.44 17.17
N ALA A 14 -3.14 0.09 18.40
CA ALA A 14 -3.24 1.05 19.50
C ALA A 14 -1.90 1.76 19.78
N ARG A 15 -0.79 1.03 19.77
CA ARG A 15 0.55 1.64 19.93
C ARG A 15 0.92 2.59 18.80
N ILE A 16 0.56 2.25 17.57
CA ILE A 16 0.82 3.10 16.40
C ILE A 16 -0.04 4.36 16.49
N LEU A 17 -1.34 4.20 16.73
CA LEU A 17 -2.27 5.33 16.87
C LEU A 17 -1.83 6.28 17.99
N ARG A 18 -1.38 5.75 19.13
CA ARG A 18 -0.83 6.56 20.23
C ARG A 18 0.39 7.36 19.81
N LYS A 19 1.30 6.76 19.02
CA LYS A 19 2.47 7.48 18.48
C LYS A 19 2.08 8.58 17.50
N MET A 20 0.98 8.40 16.77
CA MET A 20 0.45 9.39 15.82
C MET A 20 -0.39 10.47 16.52
N GLY A 21 -0.70 10.32 17.81
CA GLY A 21 -1.59 11.23 18.53
C GLY A 21 -3.07 11.05 18.19
N GLU A 22 -3.43 9.91 17.59
CA GLU A 22 -4.78 9.58 17.16
C GLU A 22 -5.51 8.68 18.18
N PRO A 23 -6.88 8.69 18.18
CA PRO A 23 -7.67 7.88 19.12
C PRO A 23 -7.41 6.37 18.98
N GLU A 24 -7.26 5.68 20.10
CA GLU A 24 -6.97 4.24 20.13
C GLU A 24 -8.22 3.36 20.01
N THR A 25 -9.42 3.96 19.97
CA THR A 25 -10.67 3.23 19.89
C THR A 25 -11.30 3.35 18.50
N PHE A 26 -11.99 2.31 18.07
CA PHE A 26 -12.70 2.32 16.80
C PHE A 26 -13.72 3.47 16.69
N ILE A 27 -14.45 3.74 17.78
CA ILE A 27 -15.41 4.85 17.80
C ILE A 27 -14.69 6.19 17.70
N GLY A 28 -13.62 6.39 18.46
CA GLY A 28 -12.81 7.60 18.39
C GLY A 28 -12.21 7.85 17.00
N LEU A 29 -11.78 6.78 16.29
CA LEU A 29 -11.31 6.88 14.91
C LEU A 29 -12.43 7.30 13.95
N LEU A 30 -13.66 6.82 14.14
CA LEU A 30 -14.81 7.26 13.34
C LEU A 30 -15.17 8.73 13.61
N GLU A 31 -15.14 9.15 14.87
CA GLU A 31 -15.36 10.55 15.25
C GLU A 31 -14.28 11.45 14.66
N ARG A 32 -13.01 11.03 14.75
CA ARG A 32 -11.89 11.75 14.17
C ARG A 32 -11.97 11.83 12.65
N SER A 33 -12.36 10.73 11.99
CA SER A 33 -12.58 10.73 10.54
C SER A 33 -13.71 11.69 10.13
N ASN A 34 -14.80 11.72 10.90
CA ASN A 34 -15.90 12.65 10.65
C ASN A 34 -15.47 14.11 10.85
N GLU A 35 -14.69 14.40 11.90
CA GLU A 35 -14.12 15.73 12.16
C GLU A 35 -13.23 16.17 10.99
N LEU A 36 -12.33 15.31 10.51
CA LEU A 36 -11.44 15.61 9.38
C LEU A 36 -12.24 15.86 8.09
N LEU A 37 -13.30 15.09 7.83
CA LEU A 37 -14.15 15.28 6.66
C LEU A 37 -14.98 16.58 6.72
N GLN A 38 -15.35 17.02 7.93
CA GLN A 38 -16.07 18.30 8.10
C GLN A 38 -15.15 19.50 7.99
N ASN A 39 -13.89 19.37 8.33
CA ASN A 39 -12.88 20.41 8.34
C ASN A 39 -11.94 20.29 7.13
N ASP A 40 -12.50 20.35 5.93
CA ASP A 40 -11.80 20.17 4.64
C ASP A 40 -10.56 21.09 4.47
N HIS A 41 -10.55 22.24 5.16
CA HIS A 41 -9.47 23.22 5.12
C HIS A 41 -8.28 22.88 6.04
N THR A 42 -8.42 21.88 6.91
CA THR A 42 -7.37 21.45 7.85
C THR A 42 -6.68 20.16 7.42
N LEU A 43 -7.17 19.51 6.36
CA LEU A 43 -6.43 18.41 5.76
C LEU A 43 -5.11 19.01 5.25
N PRO A 44 -3.96 18.60 5.80
CA PRO A 44 -2.69 18.91 5.16
C PRO A 44 -2.82 18.48 3.70
N GLU A 45 -2.29 19.27 2.79
CA GLU A 45 -2.23 18.88 1.38
C GLU A 45 -1.87 17.40 1.36
N ILE A 46 -2.79 16.57 0.85
CA ILE A 46 -2.58 15.12 0.83
C ILE A 46 -1.31 14.91 0.04
N ASN A 47 -0.23 14.76 0.78
CA ASN A 47 1.05 14.48 0.18
C ASN A 47 0.91 13.07 -0.42
N GLY A 48 1.01 12.96 -1.73
CA GLY A 48 0.92 11.66 -2.38
C GLY A 48 1.90 10.64 -1.78
N ASP A 49 2.97 11.12 -1.14
CA ASP A 49 3.96 10.32 -0.40
C ASP A 49 3.37 9.57 0.78
N GLU A 50 2.42 10.17 1.50
CA GLU A 50 1.79 9.53 2.66
C GLU A 50 0.78 8.45 2.25
N MET A 51 0.32 8.48 1.00
CA MET A 51 -0.66 7.54 0.48
C MET A 51 -0.05 6.33 -0.22
N MET A 52 1.24 6.37 -0.54
CA MET A 52 1.91 5.30 -1.27
C MET A 52 2.72 4.41 -0.33
N PHE A 53 2.58 3.10 -0.48
CA PHE A 53 3.46 2.16 0.19
C PHE A 53 4.85 2.17 -0.46
N VAL A 54 5.88 2.36 0.34
CA VAL A 54 7.26 2.06 -0.08
C VAL A 54 7.48 0.54 -0.12
N GLY A 55 8.54 0.06 -0.79
CA GLY A 55 8.72 -1.36 -1.07
C GLY A 55 8.63 -2.29 0.14
N ASN A 56 9.26 -1.94 1.26
CA ASN A 56 9.19 -2.71 2.50
C ASN A 56 7.79 -2.71 3.13
N GLN A 57 7.08 -1.60 3.09
CA GLN A 57 5.70 -1.50 3.58
C GLN A 57 4.75 -2.34 2.74
N ARG A 58 4.96 -2.41 1.42
CA ARG A 58 4.16 -3.21 0.50
C ARG A 58 4.29 -4.70 0.81
N ILE A 59 5.51 -5.19 1.03
CA ILE A 59 5.74 -6.57 1.45
C ILE A 59 5.04 -6.87 2.79
N ALA A 60 5.20 -5.98 3.77
CA ALA A 60 4.54 -6.11 5.06
C ALA A 60 3.00 -6.12 4.92
N TYR A 61 2.46 -5.29 4.03
CA TYR A 61 1.03 -5.25 3.74
C TYR A 61 0.50 -6.58 3.17
N HIS A 62 1.21 -7.21 2.23
CA HIS A 62 0.80 -8.50 1.68
C HIS A 62 0.79 -9.61 2.74
N ILE A 63 1.82 -9.64 3.59
CA ILE A 63 1.88 -10.60 4.71
C ILE A 63 0.72 -10.34 5.69
N TYR A 64 0.47 -9.07 6.03
CA TYR A 64 -0.65 -8.68 6.89
C TYR A 64 -2.00 -9.11 6.31
N THR A 65 -2.24 -8.87 5.02
CA THR A 65 -3.48 -9.25 4.34
C THR A 65 -3.70 -10.77 4.35
N ALA A 66 -2.64 -11.54 4.11
CA ALA A 66 -2.68 -13.01 4.20
C ALA A 66 -3.01 -13.48 5.63
N LEU A 67 -2.42 -12.86 6.65
CA LEU A 67 -2.71 -13.14 8.06
C LEU A 67 -4.17 -12.82 8.42
N VAL A 68 -4.68 -11.68 7.99
CA VAL A 68 -6.09 -11.28 8.21
C VAL A 68 -7.04 -12.26 7.53
N ARG A 69 -6.71 -12.73 6.33
CA ARG A 69 -7.49 -13.77 5.65
C ARG A 69 -7.48 -15.08 6.42
N ALA A 70 -6.32 -15.54 6.90
CA ALA A 70 -6.21 -16.73 7.72
C ALA A 70 -7.01 -16.61 9.02
N GLN A 71 -6.97 -15.44 9.68
CA GLN A 71 -7.75 -15.16 10.88
C GLN A 71 -9.25 -15.19 10.61
N ARG A 72 -9.71 -14.60 9.51
CA ARG A 72 -11.13 -14.64 9.11
C ARG A 72 -11.60 -16.07 8.85
N ASN A 73 -10.78 -16.87 8.18
CA ASN A 73 -11.08 -18.28 7.94
C ASN A 73 -11.20 -19.04 9.27
N TYR A 74 -10.29 -18.80 10.21
CA TYR A 74 -10.35 -19.39 11.54
C TYR A 74 -11.62 -19.01 12.32
N ILE A 75 -12.00 -17.74 12.30
CA ILE A 75 -13.19 -17.24 13.00
C ILE A 75 -14.48 -17.80 12.39
N ASN A 76 -14.52 -17.92 11.05
CA ASN A 76 -15.70 -18.37 10.32
C ASN A 76 -15.81 -19.90 10.23
N ALA A 77 -14.77 -20.65 10.59
CA ALA A 77 -14.80 -22.11 10.55
C ALA A 77 -15.80 -22.67 11.56
N PRO A 78 -16.64 -23.64 11.17
CA PRO A 78 -17.60 -24.26 12.07
C PRO A 78 -16.93 -25.22 13.07
N GLY A 79 -17.28 -25.08 14.33
CA GLY A 79 -17.07 -26.08 15.39
C GLY A 79 -15.62 -26.53 15.65
N SER A 80 -15.41 -27.83 15.66
CA SER A 80 -14.15 -28.49 16.04
C SER A 80 -13.04 -28.40 14.97
N ASN A 81 -13.35 -27.93 13.77
CA ASN A 81 -12.39 -27.81 12.66
C ASN A 81 -11.69 -26.44 12.58
N ARG A 82 -11.70 -25.69 13.69
CA ARG A 82 -11.00 -24.41 13.76
C ARG A 82 -9.49 -24.64 13.79
N LYS A 83 -8.85 -24.41 12.67
CA LYS A 83 -7.40 -24.43 12.57
C LYS A 83 -6.93 -23.10 12.00
N PHE A 84 -6.03 -22.43 12.72
CA PHE A 84 -5.35 -21.27 12.16
C PHE A 84 -4.23 -21.79 11.27
N GLU A 85 -4.34 -21.53 9.98
CA GLU A 85 -3.38 -21.99 9.00
C GLU A 85 -3.05 -20.82 8.04
N LEU A 86 -1.79 -20.45 8.01
CA LEU A 86 -1.23 -19.55 7.03
C LEU A 86 -0.45 -20.37 6.02
N SER A 87 -1.05 -20.66 4.88
CA SER A 87 -0.37 -21.38 3.81
C SER A 87 0.51 -20.45 2.98
N GLN A 88 1.56 -21.00 2.40
CA GLN A 88 2.41 -20.28 1.47
C GLN A 88 1.62 -19.75 0.27
N ASP A 89 0.65 -20.51 -0.22
CA ASP A 89 -0.18 -20.13 -1.36
C ASP A 89 -1.04 -18.89 -1.08
N MET A 90 -1.45 -18.66 0.17
CA MET A 90 -2.17 -17.45 0.55
C MET A 90 -1.28 -16.21 0.41
N VAL A 91 -0.04 -16.31 0.85
CA VAL A 91 0.93 -15.19 0.74
C VAL A 91 1.29 -14.94 -0.72
N TRP A 92 1.59 -15.99 -1.48
CA TRP A 92 1.87 -15.88 -2.91
C TRP A 92 0.69 -15.35 -3.71
N GLY A 93 -0.53 -15.75 -3.36
CA GLY A 93 -1.75 -15.23 -3.98
C GLY A 93 -1.91 -13.73 -3.79
N GLU A 94 -1.63 -13.21 -2.60
CA GLU A 94 -1.66 -11.77 -2.35
C GLU A 94 -0.57 -11.02 -3.12
N ILE A 95 0.66 -11.54 -3.14
CA ILE A 95 1.78 -10.94 -3.89
C ILE A 95 1.47 -10.91 -5.40
N ASN A 96 1.02 -12.03 -5.97
CA ASN A 96 0.72 -12.12 -7.40
C ASN A 96 -0.50 -11.29 -7.83
N SER A 97 -1.37 -10.96 -6.91
CA SER A 97 -2.54 -10.11 -7.19
C SER A 97 -2.20 -8.61 -7.22
N ASP A 98 -1.03 -8.22 -6.75
CA ASP A 98 -0.60 -6.83 -6.78
C ASP A 98 -0.19 -6.43 -8.21
N PRO A 99 -0.85 -5.43 -8.82
CA PRO A 99 -0.51 -4.97 -10.18
C PRO A 99 0.88 -4.36 -10.31
N SER A 100 1.58 -4.11 -9.21
CA SER A 100 2.98 -3.64 -9.22
C SER A 100 4.00 -4.77 -9.35
N VAL A 101 3.57 -6.02 -9.19
CA VAL A 101 4.44 -7.19 -9.33
C VAL A 101 4.60 -7.52 -10.81
N LEU A 102 5.84 -7.53 -11.27
CA LEU A 102 6.19 -7.91 -12.63
C LEU A 102 7.02 -9.19 -12.62
N LEU A 103 6.73 -10.07 -13.55
CA LEU A 103 7.59 -11.23 -13.80
C LEU A 103 8.84 -10.77 -14.53
N ALA A 104 10.02 -11.06 -13.97
CA ALA A 104 11.28 -10.75 -14.61
C ALA A 104 11.42 -11.58 -15.91
N PRO A 105 11.57 -10.96 -17.09
CA PRO A 105 11.76 -11.69 -18.33
C PRO A 105 13.13 -12.35 -18.32
N GLY A 106 13.15 -13.68 -18.39
CA GLY A 106 14.38 -14.47 -18.37
C GLY A 106 15.17 -14.47 -19.69
N ALA A 107 14.61 -13.91 -20.78
CA ALA A 107 15.14 -14.08 -22.11
C ALA A 107 16.22 -13.05 -22.52
N ASN A 108 16.22 -11.85 -21.93
CA ASN A 108 17.13 -10.76 -22.31
C ASN A 108 17.83 -10.15 -21.10
N PRO A 109 19.16 -10.37 -20.93
CA PRO A 109 19.90 -9.83 -19.81
C PRO A 109 19.89 -8.30 -19.72
N ILE A 110 19.86 -7.60 -20.85
CA ILE A 110 19.83 -6.14 -20.90
C ILE A 110 18.48 -5.62 -20.39
N GLN A 111 17.41 -6.27 -20.79
CA GLN A 111 16.07 -5.94 -20.31
C GLN A 111 15.96 -6.18 -18.80
N PHE A 112 16.51 -7.27 -18.30
CA PHE A 112 16.55 -7.57 -16.86
C PHE A 112 17.29 -6.50 -16.07
N ILE A 113 18.41 -5.98 -16.57
CA ILE A 113 19.14 -4.87 -15.94
C ILE A 113 18.29 -3.60 -15.93
N LYS A 114 17.67 -3.26 -17.07
CA LYS A 114 16.79 -2.09 -17.19
C LYS A 114 15.59 -2.15 -16.24
N GLU A 115 15.01 -3.31 -16.06
CA GLU A 115 13.84 -3.50 -15.19
C GLU A 115 14.17 -3.34 -13.70
N LYS A 116 15.43 -3.50 -13.30
CA LYS A 116 15.87 -3.18 -11.93
C LYS A 116 15.81 -1.68 -11.62
N ASP A 117 15.92 -0.84 -12.64
CA ASP A 117 15.88 0.61 -12.47
C ASP A 117 14.45 1.17 -12.57
N VAL A 118 13.49 0.35 -12.96
CA VAL A 118 12.07 0.76 -13.07
C VAL A 118 11.43 0.78 -11.69
N VAL A 119 10.79 1.89 -11.38
CA VAL A 119 9.98 2.08 -10.16
C VAL A 119 8.54 2.30 -10.57
N THR A 120 7.62 1.65 -9.90
CA THR A 120 6.20 1.94 -10.08
C THR A 120 5.62 2.63 -8.86
N MET A 121 4.89 3.70 -9.08
CA MET A 121 4.07 4.38 -8.08
C MET A 121 2.63 3.88 -8.09
N GLY A 122 2.33 2.86 -8.91
CA GLY A 122 1.05 2.18 -8.99
C GLY A 122 0.91 1.05 -7.97
N GLY A 123 -0.11 0.23 -8.16
CA GLY A 123 -0.41 -0.91 -7.30
C GLY A 123 -1.32 -0.59 -6.13
N THR A 124 -1.39 -1.50 -5.15
CA THR A 124 -2.24 -1.34 -3.98
C THR A 124 -1.79 -0.15 -3.13
N GLY A 125 -2.71 0.79 -2.88
CA GLY A 125 -2.39 2.03 -2.16
C GLY A 125 -1.61 3.07 -2.97
N GLY A 126 -1.39 2.82 -4.28
CA GLY A 126 -0.66 3.71 -5.17
C GLY A 126 -1.56 4.42 -6.19
N ARG A 127 -0.91 5.05 -7.16
CA ARG A 127 -1.55 5.80 -8.24
C ARG A 127 -2.25 4.87 -9.22
N ASN A 128 -3.41 5.27 -9.73
CA ASN A 128 -4.17 4.51 -10.71
C ASN A 128 -4.38 5.34 -11.98
N ARG A 129 -4.07 4.78 -13.14
CA ARG A 129 -4.19 5.43 -14.44
C ARG A 129 -5.56 6.07 -14.70
N LYS A 130 -6.64 5.44 -14.23
CA LYS A 130 -8.02 5.90 -14.47
C LYS A 130 -8.43 7.09 -13.60
N THR A 131 -7.81 7.25 -12.44
CA THR A 131 -8.19 8.28 -11.47
C THR A 131 -7.20 9.45 -11.41
N MET A 132 -6.08 9.36 -12.14
CA MET A 132 -5.07 10.40 -12.14
C MET A 132 -5.47 11.60 -12.98
N VAL A 133 -5.36 12.76 -12.38
CA VAL A 133 -5.42 14.08 -13.03
C VAL A 133 -4.00 14.62 -13.22
N TYR A 134 -3.86 15.74 -13.92
CA TYR A 134 -2.55 16.34 -14.23
C TYR A 134 -1.69 16.57 -12.98
N HIS A 135 -2.25 17.19 -11.94
CA HIS A 135 -1.52 17.49 -10.69
C HIS A 135 -1.06 16.25 -9.93
N THR A 136 -1.78 15.14 -10.02
CA THR A 136 -1.37 13.90 -9.34
C THR A 136 -0.30 13.12 -10.10
N ARG A 137 0.13 13.59 -11.27
CA ARG A 137 1.21 12.99 -12.07
C ARG A 137 2.56 13.66 -11.83
N GLU A 138 2.61 14.73 -11.06
CA GLU A 138 3.81 15.49 -10.78
C GLU A 138 4.80 14.70 -9.92
N PHE A 139 6.06 15.05 -10.05
CA PHE A 139 7.10 14.56 -9.15
C PHE A 139 6.93 15.18 -7.77
N GLN A 140 7.19 14.40 -6.76
CA GLN A 140 7.12 14.82 -5.37
C GLN A 140 8.50 15.24 -4.87
N LYS A 141 8.54 15.97 -3.76
CA LYS A 141 9.81 16.38 -3.14
C LYS A 141 10.66 15.16 -2.70
N SER A 142 10.03 14.08 -2.29
CA SER A 142 10.67 12.82 -1.94
C SER A 142 11.31 12.09 -3.12
N ASP A 143 10.86 12.40 -4.35
CA ASP A 143 11.44 11.80 -5.56
C ASP A 143 12.79 12.42 -5.93
N LEU A 144 13.10 13.60 -5.38
CA LEU A 144 14.36 14.30 -5.65
C LEU A 144 15.56 13.48 -5.19
N GLY A 145 16.46 13.24 -6.11
CA GLY A 145 17.69 12.45 -5.87
C GLY A 145 17.48 10.93 -5.99
N VAL A 146 16.24 10.46 -5.99
CA VAL A 146 15.89 9.04 -6.09
C VAL A 146 15.40 8.69 -7.48
N VAL A 147 14.45 9.47 -7.99
CA VAL A 147 13.80 9.25 -9.28
C VAL A 147 14.47 10.10 -10.37
N SER A 148 14.74 9.47 -11.49
CA SER A 148 15.31 10.13 -12.67
C SER A 148 14.26 11.02 -13.34
N GLY A 149 14.71 12.10 -14.00
CA GLY A 149 13.87 12.92 -14.87
C GLY A 149 13.38 12.22 -16.14
N ASN A 150 13.86 11.01 -16.42
CA ASN A 150 13.34 10.20 -17.52
C ASN A 150 11.92 9.73 -17.22
N THR A 151 11.01 9.92 -18.15
CA THR A 151 9.62 9.47 -18.06
C THR A 151 9.25 8.62 -19.26
N VAL A 152 8.22 7.80 -19.09
CA VAL A 152 7.58 7.10 -20.19
C VAL A 152 6.67 8.06 -20.97
N ASP A 153 6.57 7.90 -22.27
CA ASP A 153 5.69 8.70 -23.13
C ASP A 153 4.42 7.92 -23.48
N ASN A 154 3.64 7.61 -22.43
CA ASN A 154 2.35 6.91 -22.56
C ASN A 154 1.44 7.23 -21.38
N GLY A 155 0.31 6.54 -21.26
CA GLY A 155 -0.64 6.72 -20.15
C GLY A 155 -0.07 6.43 -18.76
N ASP A 156 1.14 5.88 -18.64
CA ASP A 156 1.80 5.56 -17.37
C ASP A 156 2.72 6.70 -16.87
N VAL A 157 2.68 7.87 -17.50
CA VAL A 157 3.34 9.08 -17.00
C VAL A 157 2.90 9.36 -15.58
N GLY A 158 3.86 9.51 -14.65
CA GLY A 158 3.62 9.68 -13.23
C GLY A 158 3.23 8.39 -12.47
N ILE A 159 3.21 7.23 -13.14
CA ILE A 159 3.02 5.92 -12.51
C ILE A 159 4.30 5.10 -12.62
N THR A 160 4.91 5.07 -13.81
CA THR A 160 6.18 4.41 -14.04
C THR A 160 7.29 5.45 -14.08
N ALA A 161 8.32 5.24 -13.32
CA ALA A 161 9.50 6.09 -13.25
C ALA A 161 10.77 5.24 -13.29
N PHE A 162 11.92 5.88 -13.32
CA PHE A 162 13.20 5.19 -13.31
C PHE A 162 14.06 5.72 -12.17
N LEU A 163 14.85 4.86 -11.55
CA LEU A 163 15.83 5.29 -10.54
C LEU A 163 16.95 6.12 -11.19
N THR A 164 17.53 7.00 -10.41
CA THR A 164 18.78 7.66 -10.76
C THR A 164 19.93 6.66 -10.66
N ASN A 165 21.06 6.96 -11.32
CA ASN A 165 22.25 6.10 -11.26
C ASN A 165 22.82 5.96 -9.84
N ASN A 166 22.51 6.86 -8.95
CA ASN A 166 22.94 6.84 -7.55
C ASN A 166 21.86 7.43 -6.65
N PRO A 167 20.76 6.69 -6.41
CA PRO A 167 19.65 7.19 -5.61
C PRO A 167 20.09 7.44 -4.17
N ARG A 168 19.76 8.64 -3.65
CA ARG A 168 20.09 9.05 -2.28
C ARG A 168 18.91 9.75 -1.64
#